data_24a46a1bb673a71f06fe7055f6a64fea
#
_entry.id   24a46a1bb673a71f06fe7055f6a64fea
#
_cell.length_a   1.000
_cell.length_b   1.000
_cell.length_c   1.000
_cell.angle_alpha   90.00
_cell.angle_beta   90.00
_cell.angle_gamma   90.00
#
_symmetry.space_group_name_H-M   'P 1'
#
loop_
_entity.id
_entity.type
_entity.pdbx_description
1 polymer ?
#
loop_
_entity_poly.entity_id
_entity_poly.type
_entity_poly.pdbx_seq_one_letter_code
_entity_poly.pdbx_strand_id
1 'polypeptide(L)'
;MSSMKTSWLVPCVAAVLAGGCRPVGEHSAQSAYVPIVREITVTTVPLLVKEQQGVLPFLKKDFEKGGVLDGKEVYAFSPSTITVVEGDTIHFTFINPEDDLHSFVMRDLVVQLPPQTSTKATYVARHAGIFGFVCSVASHLPMMAGQLVVLAPSG
;
A
#
# COMPACT_ATOMS: atom_id res chain seq x y z
N MET A 1 -91.52 46.59 -2.45
CA MET A 1 -90.73 46.31 -1.20
C MET A 1 -89.62 45.38 -1.59
N SER A 2 -88.45 45.96 -1.73
CA SER A 2 -87.25 45.29 -2.36
C SER A 2 -86.33 44.76 -1.28
N SER A 3 -85.99 43.50 -1.33
CA SER A 3 -85.03 42.89 -0.43
C SER A 3 -83.66 42.75 -1.13
N MET A 4 -82.72 43.54 -0.68
CA MET A 4 -81.33 43.48 -1.11
C MET A 4 -80.60 42.31 -0.39
N LYS A 5 -80.09 41.31 -1.16
CA LYS A 5 -79.19 40.29 -0.68
C LYS A 5 -77.75 40.73 -0.89
N THR A 6 -77.05 40.94 0.23
CA THR A 6 -75.62 41.31 0.22
C THR A 6 -74.82 40.01 0.12
N SER A 7 -74.08 39.87 -0.97
CA SER A 7 -73.17 38.72 -1.18
C SER A 7 -71.81 39.10 -0.69
N TRP A 8 -71.25 38.31 0.30
CA TRP A 8 -69.91 38.48 0.81
C TRP A 8 -68.96 37.60 -0.02
N LEU A 9 -68.08 38.22 -0.75
CA LEU A 9 -66.99 37.58 -1.43
C LEU A 9 -65.82 37.45 -0.45
N VAL A 10 -65.43 36.19 -0.12
CA VAL A 10 -64.22 35.85 0.64
C VAL A 10 -63.07 35.70 -0.36
N PRO A 11 -61.99 36.44 -0.24
CA PRO A 11 -60.82 36.20 -1.07
C PRO A 11 -60.02 35.00 -0.55
N CYS A 12 -59.92 33.96 -1.38
CA CYS A 12 -58.96 32.89 -1.17
C CYS A 12 -57.51 33.42 -1.39
N VAL A 13 -56.79 33.55 -0.33
CA VAL A 13 -55.32 33.79 -0.40
C VAL A 13 -54.66 32.45 -0.70
N ALA A 14 -54.23 32.26 -1.94
CA ALA A 14 -53.40 31.13 -2.33
C ALA A 14 -51.95 31.40 -1.85
N ALA A 15 -51.52 30.72 -0.77
CA ALA A 15 -50.16 30.71 -0.36
C ALA A 15 -49.35 29.81 -1.31
N VAL A 16 -48.57 30.39 -2.21
CA VAL A 16 -47.57 29.68 -3.04
C VAL A 16 -46.38 29.36 -2.17
N LEU A 17 -46.33 28.12 -1.69
CA LEU A 17 -45.11 27.56 -1.08
C LEU A 17 -44.06 27.32 -2.20
N ALA A 18 -43.21 28.30 -2.42
CA ALA A 18 -42.01 28.11 -3.22
C ALA A 18 -41.06 27.20 -2.47
N GLY A 19 -41.21 25.88 -2.68
CA GLY A 19 -40.25 24.88 -2.27
C GLY A 19 -38.94 25.07 -3.04
N GLY A 20 -38.03 25.85 -2.49
CA GLY A 20 -36.66 25.95 -3.03
C GLY A 20 -35.97 24.60 -2.96
N CYS A 21 -35.85 23.89 -4.10
CA CYS A 21 -34.88 22.81 -4.25
C CYS A 21 -33.51 23.42 -4.05
N ARG A 22 -32.92 23.19 -2.86
CA ARG A 22 -31.48 23.41 -2.67
C ARG A 22 -30.74 22.38 -3.55
N PRO A 23 -29.84 22.82 -4.45
CA PRO A 23 -28.97 21.85 -5.12
C PRO A 23 -28.16 21.12 -4.06
N VAL A 24 -28.40 19.82 -3.93
CA VAL A 24 -27.55 18.91 -3.15
C VAL A 24 -26.26 18.77 -3.93
N GLY A 25 -25.16 19.22 -3.33
CA GLY A 25 -23.81 18.84 -3.76
C GLY A 25 -23.00 19.98 -4.38
N GLU A 26 -22.54 20.89 -3.55
CA GLU A 26 -21.16 21.34 -3.75
C GLU A 26 -20.28 20.13 -3.46
N HIS A 27 -19.91 19.40 -4.51
CA HIS A 27 -18.72 18.57 -4.48
C HIS A 27 -17.59 19.56 -4.21
N SER A 28 -17.09 19.59 -2.96
CA SER A 28 -15.84 20.27 -2.66
C SER A 28 -14.83 19.78 -3.69
N ALA A 29 -14.30 20.67 -4.52
CA ALA A 29 -13.27 20.33 -5.47
C ALA A 29 -12.15 19.65 -4.66
N GLN A 30 -12.04 18.33 -4.83
CA GLN A 30 -11.01 17.55 -4.17
C GLN A 30 -9.69 18.05 -4.74
N SER A 31 -8.83 18.64 -3.90
CA SER A 31 -7.57 19.18 -4.39
C SER A 31 -6.78 18.05 -5.04
N ALA A 32 -6.30 18.27 -6.26
CA ALA A 32 -5.48 17.30 -6.98
C ALA A 32 -4.29 16.88 -6.11
N TYR A 33 -4.01 15.57 -6.07
CA TYR A 33 -2.86 15.05 -5.32
C TYR A 33 -1.56 15.68 -5.82
N VAL A 34 -0.72 16.12 -4.89
CA VAL A 34 0.63 16.62 -5.16
C VAL A 34 1.63 15.54 -4.75
N PRO A 35 2.45 15.01 -5.68
CA PRO A 35 3.45 14.01 -5.36
C PRO A 35 4.42 14.47 -4.28
N ILE A 36 4.79 13.58 -3.38
CA ILE A 36 5.70 13.85 -2.26
C ILE A 36 6.90 12.88 -2.26
N VAL A 37 7.90 13.22 -1.48
CA VAL A 37 9.01 12.31 -1.16
C VAL A 37 8.63 11.48 0.06
N ARG A 38 8.83 10.15 -0.05
CA ARG A 38 8.59 9.20 1.04
C ARG A 38 9.89 8.53 1.45
N GLU A 39 10.19 8.60 2.74
CA GLU A 39 11.31 7.87 3.34
C GLU A 39 10.79 6.51 3.83
N ILE A 40 11.29 5.42 3.24
CA ILE A 40 10.84 4.05 3.57
C ILE A 40 12.04 3.19 3.95
N THR A 41 12.00 2.64 5.14
CA THR A 41 12.99 1.66 5.59
C THR A 41 12.44 0.25 5.38
N VAL A 42 13.24 -0.61 4.76
CA VAL A 42 12.95 -2.04 4.54
C VAL A 42 14.06 -2.86 5.19
N THR A 43 13.70 -3.76 6.10
CA THR A 43 14.66 -4.63 6.79
C THR A 43 14.48 -6.06 6.32
N THR A 44 15.57 -6.80 6.14
CA THR A 44 15.55 -8.27 5.98
C THR A 44 15.34 -8.92 7.34
N VAL A 45 14.48 -9.95 7.40
CA VAL A 45 14.12 -10.63 8.66
C VAL A 45 14.19 -12.13 8.47
N PRO A 46 14.97 -12.87 9.27
CA PRO A 46 15.00 -14.32 9.23
C PRO A 46 13.70 -14.89 9.81
N LEU A 47 13.08 -15.82 9.11
CA LEU A 47 11.87 -16.52 9.56
C LEU A 47 12.12 -17.98 9.87
N LEU A 48 12.72 -18.73 8.93
CA LEU A 48 13.09 -20.13 9.11
C LEU A 48 14.50 -20.31 8.55
N VAL A 49 15.47 -20.22 9.44
CA VAL A 49 16.91 -20.33 9.10
C VAL A 49 17.57 -21.39 9.96
N LYS A 50 18.71 -21.89 9.53
CA LYS A 50 19.41 -23.00 10.19
C LYS A 50 19.82 -22.68 11.63
N GLU A 51 20.12 -21.44 11.91
CA GLU A 51 20.52 -20.95 13.24
C GLU A 51 19.40 -21.14 14.27
N GLN A 52 18.14 -21.16 13.82
CA GLN A 52 16.95 -21.35 14.67
C GLN A 52 16.71 -22.81 15.08
N GLN A 53 17.41 -23.79 14.50
CA GLN A 53 17.20 -25.21 14.83
C GLN A 53 17.45 -25.53 16.32
N GLY A 54 18.31 -24.75 16.97
CA GLY A 54 18.56 -24.90 18.42
C GLY A 54 17.38 -24.46 19.28
N VAL A 55 16.59 -23.47 18.81
CA VAL A 55 15.40 -22.93 19.51
C VAL A 55 14.15 -23.66 19.07
N LEU A 56 14.08 -24.08 17.80
CA LEU A 56 12.93 -24.75 17.17
C LEU A 56 13.38 -26.15 16.66
N PRO A 57 13.51 -27.16 17.54
CA PRO A 57 14.06 -28.47 17.18
C PRO A 57 13.26 -29.20 16.07
N PHE A 58 11.98 -28.91 15.89
CA PHE A 58 11.15 -29.49 14.84
C PHE A 58 11.62 -29.12 13.43
N LEU A 59 12.29 -27.98 13.26
CA LEU A 59 12.84 -27.54 11.97
C LEU A 59 14.02 -28.42 11.48
N LYS A 60 14.65 -29.19 12.37
CA LYS A 60 15.81 -30.00 12.01
C LYS A 60 15.53 -30.92 10.82
N LYS A 61 14.38 -31.60 10.83
CA LYS A 61 13.96 -32.48 9.73
C LYS A 61 13.69 -31.72 8.42
N ASP A 62 13.19 -30.50 8.54
CA ASP A 62 12.86 -29.70 7.38
C ASP A 62 14.11 -29.22 6.63
N PHE A 63 15.22 -29.01 7.33
CA PHE A 63 16.53 -28.66 6.76
C PHE A 63 17.40 -29.85 6.37
N GLU A 64 17.04 -31.09 6.77
CA GLU A 64 17.74 -32.28 6.33
C GLU A 64 17.53 -32.57 4.85
N LYS A 65 18.40 -33.40 4.24
CA LYS A 65 18.26 -33.79 2.84
C LYS A 65 16.91 -34.43 2.56
N GLY A 66 16.19 -33.84 1.61
CA GLY A 66 14.83 -34.24 1.24
C GLY A 66 13.71 -33.57 2.08
N GLY A 67 14.05 -32.73 3.04
CA GLY A 67 13.09 -31.90 3.79
C GLY A 67 12.61 -30.71 2.96
N VAL A 68 11.56 -30.05 3.43
CA VAL A 68 10.92 -28.92 2.71
C VAL A 68 11.82 -27.69 2.59
N LEU A 69 12.81 -27.58 3.47
CA LEU A 69 13.81 -26.49 3.49
C LEU A 69 15.21 -26.98 3.10
N ASP A 70 15.32 -28.15 2.45
CA ASP A 70 16.61 -28.67 1.97
C ASP A 70 17.26 -27.67 1.01
N GLY A 71 18.42 -27.14 1.41
CA GLY A 71 19.15 -26.12 0.65
C GLY A 71 18.46 -24.75 0.55
N LYS A 72 17.47 -24.47 1.41
CA LYS A 72 16.71 -23.22 1.43
C LYS A 72 16.66 -22.61 2.83
N GLU A 73 16.47 -21.32 2.85
CA GLU A 73 16.19 -20.56 4.08
C GLU A 73 15.09 -19.53 3.79
N VAL A 74 14.25 -19.28 4.78
CA VAL A 74 13.11 -18.39 4.63
C VAL A 74 13.39 -17.08 5.33
N TYR A 75 13.45 -16.04 4.54
CA TYR A 75 13.55 -14.66 4.98
C TYR A 75 12.32 -13.87 4.51
N ALA A 76 12.09 -12.72 5.10
CA ALA A 76 11.08 -11.76 4.67
C ALA A 76 11.68 -10.36 4.53
N PHE A 77 11.03 -9.53 3.72
CA PHE A 77 11.16 -8.09 3.80
C PHE A 77 10.15 -7.53 4.82
N SER A 78 10.57 -6.60 5.65
CA SER A 78 9.70 -5.88 6.59
C SER A 78 9.82 -4.37 6.35
N PRO A 79 8.73 -3.71 5.89
CA PRO A 79 7.45 -4.25 5.49
C PRO A 79 7.49 -5.07 4.19
N SER A 80 6.61 -6.07 4.06
CA SER A 80 6.43 -6.85 2.82
C SER A 80 5.40 -6.23 1.87
N THR A 81 4.63 -5.26 2.34
CA THR A 81 3.71 -4.46 1.52
C THR A 81 3.97 -2.98 1.77
N ILE A 82 4.20 -2.25 0.69
CA ILE A 82 4.49 -0.83 0.70
C ILE A 82 3.41 -0.14 -0.14
N THR A 83 2.80 0.93 0.38
CA THR A 83 1.76 1.67 -0.34
C THR A 83 2.18 3.12 -0.53
N VAL A 84 2.11 3.60 -1.76
CA VAL A 84 2.42 4.97 -2.17
C VAL A 84 1.40 5.45 -3.21
N VAL A 85 1.50 6.70 -3.64
CA VAL A 85 0.66 7.26 -4.70
C VAL A 85 1.51 7.49 -5.95
N GLU A 86 0.90 7.35 -7.12
CA GLU A 86 1.55 7.64 -8.41
C GLU A 86 2.11 9.06 -8.43
N GLY A 87 3.35 9.18 -8.88
CA GLY A 87 4.13 10.41 -8.85
C GLY A 87 5.06 10.54 -7.64
N ASP A 88 4.82 9.82 -6.54
CA ASP A 88 5.70 9.86 -5.36
C ASP A 88 7.13 9.42 -5.70
N THR A 89 8.09 10.06 -5.05
CA THR A 89 9.49 9.63 -5.03
C THR A 89 9.76 8.90 -3.73
N ILE A 90 10.28 7.68 -3.81
CA ILE A 90 10.59 6.85 -2.65
C ILE A 90 12.10 6.84 -2.45
N HIS A 91 12.55 7.28 -1.28
CA HIS A 91 13.90 7.08 -0.79
C HIS A 91 13.91 5.83 0.10
N PHE A 92 14.36 4.73 -0.46
CA PHE A 92 14.53 3.51 0.29
C PHE A 92 15.81 3.53 1.12
N THR A 93 15.69 3.07 2.36
CA THR A 93 16.81 2.63 3.19
C THR A 93 16.62 1.15 3.48
N PHE A 94 17.43 0.30 2.86
CA PHE A 94 17.43 -1.13 3.13
C PHE A 94 18.41 -1.42 4.26
N ILE A 95 17.98 -2.23 5.24
CA ILE A 95 18.84 -2.70 6.34
C ILE A 95 18.90 -4.23 6.25
N ASN A 96 20.09 -4.76 6.06
CA ASN A 96 20.36 -6.18 6.15
C ASN A 96 21.17 -6.46 7.42
N PRO A 97 20.55 -6.86 8.53
CA PRO A 97 21.26 -7.20 9.77
C PRO A 97 21.88 -8.61 9.75
N GLU A 98 21.50 -9.45 8.76
CA GLU A 98 21.91 -10.84 8.64
C GLU A 98 23.33 -10.94 8.07
N ASP A 99 23.93 -12.12 8.21
CA ASP A 99 25.24 -12.45 7.64
C ASP A 99 25.14 -13.00 6.19
N ASP A 100 23.92 -13.23 5.70
CA ASP A 100 23.65 -13.62 4.33
C ASP A 100 23.49 -12.42 3.38
N LEU A 101 23.90 -12.65 2.12
CA LEU A 101 23.63 -11.73 1.04
C LEU A 101 22.15 -11.77 0.64
N HIS A 102 21.52 -10.63 0.55
CA HIS A 102 20.19 -10.48 -0.04
C HIS A 102 20.21 -9.55 -1.25
N SER A 103 19.09 -9.45 -1.93
CA SER A 103 18.84 -8.45 -2.96
C SER A 103 17.39 -7.99 -2.91
N PHE A 104 17.13 -6.80 -3.41
CA PHE A 104 15.79 -6.30 -3.66
C PHE A 104 15.65 -6.07 -5.15
N VAL A 105 14.77 -6.82 -5.79
CA VAL A 105 14.54 -6.76 -7.25
C VAL A 105 13.07 -6.45 -7.50
N MET A 106 12.80 -5.30 -8.10
CA MET A 106 11.46 -4.83 -8.44
C MET A 106 11.52 -4.11 -9.79
N ARG A 107 10.96 -4.70 -10.84
CA ARG A 107 11.03 -4.16 -12.21
C ARG A 107 12.48 -3.89 -12.64
N ASP A 108 12.81 -2.62 -12.89
CA ASP A 108 14.12 -2.11 -13.27
C ASP A 108 15.01 -1.72 -12.07
N LEU A 109 14.46 -1.73 -10.86
CA LEU A 109 15.23 -1.48 -9.64
C LEU A 109 15.86 -2.77 -9.13
N VAL A 110 17.18 -2.84 -9.16
CA VAL A 110 17.98 -3.95 -8.61
C VAL A 110 18.95 -3.38 -7.57
N VAL A 111 18.80 -3.81 -6.32
CA VAL A 111 19.64 -3.38 -5.20
C VAL A 111 20.26 -4.60 -4.53
N GLN A 112 21.59 -4.65 -4.44
CA GLN A 112 22.28 -5.63 -3.62
C GLN A 112 22.25 -5.18 -2.15
N LEU A 113 21.98 -6.12 -1.26
CA LEU A 113 21.90 -5.91 0.18
C LEU A 113 22.99 -6.76 0.86
N PRO A 114 24.23 -6.27 0.90
CA PRO A 114 25.34 -7.01 1.51
C PRO A 114 25.07 -7.29 2.99
N PRO A 115 25.69 -8.36 3.55
CA PRO A 115 25.59 -8.70 4.96
C PRO A 115 25.90 -7.51 5.88
N GLN A 116 25.13 -7.36 6.94
CA GLN A 116 25.35 -6.41 8.04
C GLN A 116 25.58 -4.97 7.58
N THR A 117 24.81 -4.55 6.55
CA THR A 117 24.93 -3.21 5.97
C THR A 117 23.57 -2.52 5.82
N SER A 118 23.65 -1.22 5.57
CA SER A 118 22.54 -0.39 5.11
C SER A 118 22.82 0.12 3.71
N THR A 119 21.87 -0.07 2.79
CA THR A 119 21.96 0.36 1.40
C THR A 119 20.81 1.31 1.09
N LYS A 120 21.06 2.34 0.27
CA LYS A 120 20.04 3.32 -0.14
C LYS A 120 19.76 3.22 -1.64
N ALA A 121 18.49 3.45 -2.01
CA ALA A 121 18.07 3.57 -3.40
C ALA A 121 16.90 4.55 -3.53
N THR A 122 16.73 5.10 -4.72
CA THR A 122 15.60 5.98 -5.03
C THR A 122 14.77 5.37 -6.15
N TYR A 123 13.45 5.42 -6.01
CA TYR A 123 12.50 4.97 -7.00
C TYR A 123 11.37 6.00 -7.16
N VAL A 124 10.93 6.21 -8.40
CA VAL A 124 9.77 7.08 -8.69
C VAL A 124 8.60 6.19 -9.10
N ALA A 125 7.49 6.29 -8.38
CA ALA A 125 6.26 5.52 -8.62
C ALA A 125 5.50 6.09 -9.83
N ARG A 126 5.93 5.77 -11.06
CA ARG A 126 5.46 6.40 -12.31
C ARG A 126 4.09 5.92 -12.79
N HIS A 127 3.61 4.79 -12.31
CA HIS A 127 2.37 4.16 -12.77
C HIS A 127 1.64 3.51 -11.61
N ALA A 128 0.34 3.73 -11.52
CA ALA A 128 -0.52 3.01 -10.59
C ALA A 128 -0.53 1.50 -10.89
N GLY A 129 -0.63 0.67 -9.85
CA GLY A 129 -0.64 -0.78 -9.97
C GLY A 129 0.00 -1.49 -8.79
N ILE A 130 0.13 -2.82 -8.90
CA ILE A 130 0.80 -3.66 -7.91
C ILE A 130 2.06 -4.23 -8.55
N PHE A 131 3.20 -4.00 -7.92
CA PHE A 131 4.51 -4.41 -8.41
C PHE A 131 5.16 -5.32 -7.37
N GLY A 132 5.34 -6.60 -7.72
CA GLY A 132 6.05 -7.55 -6.88
C GLY A 132 7.53 -7.21 -6.79
N PHE A 133 8.12 -7.46 -5.62
CA PHE A 133 9.56 -7.48 -5.42
C PHE A 133 10.00 -8.76 -4.75
N VAL A 134 11.22 -9.21 -5.03
CA VAL A 134 11.77 -10.47 -4.54
C VAL A 134 13.25 -10.33 -4.20
N CYS A 135 13.74 -11.22 -3.35
CA CYS A 135 15.16 -11.51 -3.28
C CYS A 135 15.54 -12.49 -4.41
N SER A 136 16.57 -12.20 -5.19
CA SER A 136 17.01 -13.06 -6.30
C SER A 136 18.03 -14.14 -5.91
N VAL A 137 18.40 -14.22 -4.64
CA VAL A 137 19.29 -15.28 -4.13
C VAL A 137 18.53 -16.61 -4.21
N ALA A 138 19.14 -17.60 -4.84
CA ALA A 138 18.46 -18.86 -5.20
C ALA A 138 17.93 -19.64 -3.99
N SER A 139 18.65 -19.64 -2.86
CA SER A 139 18.23 -20.30 -1.62
C SER A 139 17.02 -19.63 -0.95
N HIS A 140 16.73 -18.38 -1.28
CA HIS A 140 15.64 -17.58 -0.68
C HIS A 140 14.38 -17.56 -1.55
N LEU A 141 14.47 -18.03 -2.79
CA LEU A 141 13.34 -18.07 -3.73
C LEU A 141 12.43 -19.28 -3.45
N PRO A 142 11.13 -19.14 -3.63
CA PRO A 142 10.35 -17.91 -3.97
C PRO A 142 9.84 -17.16 -2.72
N MET A 143 10.30 -17.50 -1.53
CA MET A 143 9.66 -17.15 -0.26
C MET A 143 9.91 -15.70 0.18
N MET A 144 11.11 -15.16 -0.12
CA MET A 144 11.46 -13.78 0.23
C MET A 144 10.92 -12.81 -0.82
N ALA A 145 9.67 -12.42 -0.65
CA ALA A 145 8.93 -11.59 -1.60
C ALA A 145 8.03 -10.56 -0.89
N GLY A 146 7.60 -9.57 -1.67
CA GLY A 146 6.64 -8.55 -1.22
C GLY A 146 6.06 -7.79 -2.39
N GLN A 147 5.38 -6.68 -2.11
CA GLN A 147 4.74 -5.87 -3.15
C GLN A 147 4.76 -4.37 -2.84
N LEU A 148 4.94 -3.57 -3.88
CA LEU A 148 4.68 -2.14 -3.89
C LEU A 148 3.29 -1.91 -4.52
N VAL A 149 2.40 -1.30 -3.77
CA VAL A 149 1.08 -0.86 -4.22
C VAL A 149 1.14 0.62 -4.54
N VAL A 150 0.98 0.99 -5.78
CA VAL A 150 0.94 2.38 -6.24
C VAL A 150 -0.52 2.72 -6.53
N LEU A 151 -1.08 3.59 -5.72
CA LEU A 151 -2.45 4.07 -5.87
C LEU A 151 -2.52 5.14 -6.95
N ALA A 152 -3.59 5.14 -7.75
CA ALA A 152 -3.89 6.27 -8.60
C ALA A 152 -4.15 7.52 -7.75
N PRO A 153 -3.68 8.71 -8.17
CA PRO A 153 -3.98 9.93 -7.45
C PRO A 153 -5.49 10.19 -7.46
N SER A 154 -6.04 10.62 -6.32
CA SER A 154 -7.42 11.12 -6.27
C SER A 154 -7.47 12.48 -6.96
N GLY A 155 -8.24 12.58 -7.99
CA GLY A 155 -8.56 13.83 -8.70
C GLY A 155 -9.76 14.52 -8.09
#